data_ee2ee6a45623cd5f4a2c803a4f871937
#
_entry.id   ee2ee6a45623cd5f4a2c803a4f871937
#
_cell.length_a   1.000
_cell.length_b   1.000
_cell.length_c   1.000
_cell.angle_alpha   90.00
_cell.angle_beta   90.00
_cell.angle_gamma   90.00
#
_symmetry.space_group_name_H-M   'P 1'
#
loop_
_entity.id
_entity.type
_entity.pdbx_description
1 polymer ?
#
loop_
_entity_poly.entity_id
_entity_poly.type
_entity_poly.pdbx_seq_one_letter_code
_entity_poly.pdbx_strand_id
1 'polypeptide(L)'
;EFADYNTAFTELQAGALDALAIDIGVAKYQLNSRGEGFKILDETLNTEQYAIGFKKGNTELCDIVNADLQKLADDGTVAELAEKYEIADMVTLKASDDASAEDSKDATDDAETDKTEEK
;
A
#
# COMPACT_ATOMS: atom_id res chain seq x y z
N GLU A 1 -11.71 20.31 -18.43
CA GLU A 1 -12.07 18.96 -17.96
C GLU A 1 -11.87 17.97 -19.11
N PHE A 2 -11.26 16.82 -18.80
CA PHE A 2 -10.94 15.78 -19.77
C PHE A 2 -11.74 14.51 -19.46
N ALA A 3 -12.05 13.75 -20.49
CA ALA A 3 -12.79 12.50 -20.36
C ALA A 3 -11.94 11.35 -19.81
N ASP A 4 -10.62 11.43 -20.01
CA ASP A 4 -9.65 10.43 -19.53
C ASP A 4 -8.28 11.05 -19.22
N TYR A 5 -7.50 10.35 -18.39
CA TYR A 5 -6.18 10.80 -17.94
C TYR A 5 -5.14 10.81 -19.06
N ASN A 6 -5.21 9.88 -20.02
CA ASN A 6 -4.20 9.80 -21.09
C ASN A 6 -4.26 11.03 -21.99
N THR A 7 -5.47 11.46 -22.35
CA THR A 7 -5.68 12.71 -23.12
C THR A 7 -5.15 13.91 -22.34
N ALA A 8 -5.48 14.03 -21.04
CA ALA A 8 -5.02 15.14 -20.23
C ALA A 8 -3.49 15.21 -20.14
N PHE A 9 -2.80 14.07 -19.94
CA PHE A 9 -1.34 14.01 -19.92
C PHE A 9 -0.70 14.29 -21.28
N THR A 10 -1.35 13.89 -22.36
CA THR A 10 -0.88 14.19 -23.74
C THR A 10 -0.91 15.70 -23.99
N GLU A 11 -1.98 16.37 -23.60
CA GLU A 11 -2.10 17.84 -23.72
C GLU A 11 -1.11 18.57 -22.80
N LEU A 12 -0.85 18.09 -21.59
CA LEU A 12 0.18 18.61 -20.72
C LEU A 12 1.57 18.47 -21.36
N GLN A 13 1.88 17.31 -21.91
CA GLN A 13 3.15 17.03 -22.59
C GLN A 13 3.36 17.88 -23.85
N ALA A 14 2.27 18.15 -24.57
CA ALA A 14 2.27 19.01 -25.75
C ALA A 14 2.42 20.53 -25.41
N GLY A 15 2.36 20.89 -24.12
CA GLY A 15 2.40 22.28 -23.68
C GLY A 15 1.08 23.06 -23.91
N ALA A 16 -0.01 22.33 -24.15
CA ALA A 16 -1.35 22.93 -24.25
C ALA A 16 -1.96 23.20 -22.85
N LEU A 17 -1.39 22.59 -21.82
CA LEU A 17 -1.73 22.80 -20.41
C LEU A 17 -0.44 23.08 -19.63
N ASP A 18 -0.56 23.94 -18.62
CA ASP A 18 0.54 24.25 -17.69
C ASP A 18 0.56 23.29 -16.49
N ALA A 19 -0.60 22.75 -16.07
CA ALA A 19 -0.74 21.85 -14.95
C ALA A 19 -2.02 21.01 -15.04
N LEU A 20 -2.04 19.89 -14.32
CA LEU A 20 -3.20 19.01 -14.10
C LEU A 20 -3.48 18.88 -12.61
N ALA A 21 -4.79 18.90 -12.25
CA ALA A 21 -5.28 18.51 -10.94
C ALA A 21 -5.90 17.10 -11.05
N ILE A 22 -5.29 16.14 -10.41
CA ILE A 22 -5.71 14.72 -10.44
C ILE A 22 -5.40 14.04 -9.10
N ASP A 23 -5.91 12.82 -8.94
CA ASP A 23 -5.57 11.96 -7.82
C ASP A 23 -4.07 11.62 -7.79
N ILE A 24 -3.47 11.60 -6.59
CA ILE A 24 -2.02 11.40 -6.43
C ILE A 24 -1.56 9.99 -6.85
N GLY A 25 -2.38 8.95 -6.62
CA GLY A 25 -2.06 7.58 -7.05
C GLY A 25 -2.05 7.48 -8.57
N VAL A 26 -3.00 8.11 -9.25
CA VAL A 26 -3.03 8.21 -10.71
C VAL A 26 -1.83 9.00 -11.23
N ALA A 27 -1.47 10.11 -10.58
CA ALA A 27 -0.29 10.89 -10.95
C ALA A 27 1.00 10.05 -10.88
N LYS A 28 1.25 9.39 -9.74
CA LYS A 28 2.42 8.49 -9.57
C LYS A 28 2.47 7.40 -10.63
N TYR A 29 1.35 6.70 -10.86
CA TYR A 29 1.26 5.67 -11.91
C TYR A 29 1.58 6.20 -13.32
N GLN A 30 1.04 7.36 -13.68
CA GLN A 30 1.28 7.98 -14.99
C GLN A 30 2.75 8.41 -15.14
N LEU A 31 3.37 8.97 -14.11
CA LEU A 31 4.77 9.36 -14.13
C LEU A 31 5.68 8.13 -14.33
N ASN A 32 5.45 7.07 -13.56
CA ASN A 32 6.21 5.82 -13.69
C ASN A 32 6.08 5.21 -15.11
N SER A 33 4.90 5.32 -15.72
CA SER A 33 4.65 4.76 -17.05
C SER A 33 5.22 5.61 -18.19
N ARG A 34 5.27 6.94 -18.03
CA ARG A 34 5.65 7.89 -19.09
C ARG A 34 7.11 8.33 -19.02
N GLY A 35 7.76 8.12 -17.88
CA GLY A 35 9.15 8.56 -17.65
C GLY A 35 9.27 10.05 -17.32
N GLU A 36 10.40 10.63 -17.67
CA GLU A 36 10.75 12.00 -17.31
C GLU A 36 9.90 13.05 -18.06
N GLY A 37 9.82 14.25 -17.51
CA GLY A 37 9.18 15.42 -18.12
C GLY A 37 8.01 15.98 -17.31
N PHE A 38 7.62 15.32 -16.21
CA PHE A 38 6.56 15.77 -15.32
C PHE A 38 7.07 15.90 -13.88
N LYS A 39 6.42 16.77 -13.11
CA LYS A 39 6.69 16.96 -11.69
C LYS A 39 5.37 17.01 -10.92
N ILE A 40 5.31 16.31 -9.80
CA ILE A 40 4.24 16.49 -8.80
C ILE A 40 4.65 17.68 -7.92
N LEU A 41 3.74 18.63 -7.72
CA LEU A 41 3.95 19.76 -6.84
C LEU A 41 3.73 19.35 -5.37
N ASP A 42 4.36 20.07 -4.45
CA ASP A 42 4.26 19.83 -3.01
C ASP A 42 2.90 20.28 -2.45
N GLU A 43 2.24 21.22 -3.13
CA GLU A 43 0.92 21.72 -2.75
C GLU A 43 -0.17 20.69 -3.11
N THR A 44 -1.04 20.42 -2.16
CA THR A 44 -2.23 19.57 -2.34
C THR A 44 -3.49 20.43 -2.34
N LEU A 45 -4.42 20.12 -3.24
CA LEU A 45 -5.73 20.83 -3.30
C LEU A 45 -6.67 20.37 -2.19
N ASN A 46 -6.70 19.08 -1.92
CA ASN A 46 -7.47 18.45 -0.85
C ASN A 46 -6.83 17.12 -0.43
N THR A 47 -7.28 16.62 0.72
CA THR A 47 -6.94 15.27 1.18
C THR A 47 -8.21 14.45 1.25
N GLU A 48 -8.18 13.23 0.73
CA GLU A 48 -9.29 12.29 0.78
C GLU A 48 -8.85 10.93 1.30
N GLN A 49 -9.81 10.08 1.65
CA GLN A 49 -9.57 8.71 2.07
C GLN A 49 -10.37 7.76 1.18
N TYR A 50 -9.74 6.68 0.78
CA TYR A 50 -10.43 5.60 0.08
C TYR A 50 -11.03 4.62 1.06
N ALA A 51 -12.20 4.12 0.71
CA ALA A 51 -12.91 3.12 1.50
C ALA A 51 -13.61 2.10 0.59
N ILE A 52 -13.86 0.92 1.15
CA ILE A 52 -14.65 -0.12 0.50
C ILE A 52 -16.12 0.10 0.89
N GLY A 53 -16.98 0.33 -0.10
CA GLY A 53 -18.41 0.51 0.13
C GLY A 53 -19.18 -0.82 0.11
N PHE A 54 -20.08 -1.01 1.07
CA PHE A 54 -20.96 -2.18 1.15
C PHE A 54 -22.44 -1.76 1.03
N LYS A 55 -23.27 -2.71 0.58
CA LYS A 55 -24.72 -2.51 0.61
C LYS A 55 -25.17 -2.29 2.06
N LYS A 56 -26.01 -1.26 2.27
CA LYS A 56 -26.57 -0.95 3.60
C LYS A 56 -27.18 -2.20 4.25
N GLY A 57 -26.79 -2.48 5.47
CA GLY A 57 -27.23 -3.64 6.25
C GLY A 57 -26.40 -4.91 6.07
N ASN A 58 -25.42 -4.93 5.15
CA ASN A 58 -24.49 -6.07 4.98
C ASN A 58 -23.27 -5.90 5.91
N THR A 59 -23.52 -5.88 7.21
CA THR A 59 -22.48 -5.71 8.23
C THR A 59 -21.57 -6.92 8.35
N GLU A 60 -22.11 -8.14 8.21
CA GLU A 60 -21.34 -9.37 8.28
C GLU A 60 -20.19 -9.41 7.25
N LEU A 61 -20.47 -9.09 5.98
CA LEU A 61 -19.41 -9.02 4.96
C LEU A 61 -18.43 -7.88 5.23
N CYS A 62 -18.90 -6.75 5.73
CA CYS A 62 -18.04 -5.64 6.09
C CYS A 62 -17.05 -6.05 7.20
N ASP A 63 -17.53 -6.73 8.23
CA ASP A 63 -16.72 -7.20 9.36
C ASP A 63 -15.67 -8.23 8.92
N ILE A 64 -16.07 -9.19 8.04
CA ILE A 64 -15.15 -10.18 7.48
C ILE A 64 -14.03 -9.49 6.69
N VAL A 65 -14.38 -8.56 5.78
CA VAL A 65 -13.39 -7.86 4.96
C VAL A 65 -12.45 -7.02 5.83
N ASN A 66 -12.96 -6.31 6.83
CA ASN A 66 -12.13 -5.55 7.76
C ASN A 66 -11.15 -6.44 8.54
N ALA A 67 -11.63 -7.60 9.03
CA ALA A 67 -10.80 -8.56 9.74
C ALA A 67 -9.70 -9.15 8.84
N ASP A 68 -10.02 -9.45 7.58
CA ASP A 68 -9.04 -9.99 6.64
C ASP A 68 -8.02 -8.94 6.18
N LEU A 69 -8.45 -7.69 5.98
CA LEU A 69 -7.53 -6.58 5.72
C LEU A 69 -6.55 -6.36 6.89
N GLN A 70 -7.04 -6.47 8.14
CA GLN A 70 -6.16 -6.35 9.30
C GLN A 70 -5.14 -7.48 9.37
N LYS A 71 -5.52 -8.74 9.07
CA LYS A 71 -4.58 -9.86 8.98
C LYS A 71 -3.50 -9.62 7.93
N LEU A 72 -3.87 -9.10 6.75
CA LEU A 72 -2.92 -8.76 5.69
C LEU A 72 -1.99 -7.59 6.09
N ALA A 73 -2.43 -6.72 6.97
CA ALA A 73 -1.57 -5.69 7.54
C ALA A 73 -0.61 -6.29 8.58
N ASP A 74 -1.11 -7.19 9.43
CA ASP A 74 -0.36 -7.83 10.51
C ASP A 74 0.74 -8.77 9.97
N ASP A 75 0.48 -9.49 8.87
CA ASP A 75 1.45 -10.37 8.21
C ASP A 75 2.44 -9.65 7.26
N GLY A 76 2.32 -8.33 7.13
CA GLY A 76 3.21 -7.50 6.32
C GLY A 76 2.84 -7.40 4.84
N THR A 77 1.84 -8.16 4.34
CA THR A 77 1.43 -8.15 2.93
C THR A 77 1.04 -6.75 2.46
N VAL A 78 0.32 -5.98 3.29
CA VAL A 78 -0.06 -4.60 2.95
C VAL A 78 1.16 -3.71 2.78
N ALA A 79 2.16 -3.83 3.65
CA ALA A 79 3.38 -3.04 3.57
C ALA A 79 4.19 -3.39 2.32
N GLU A 80 4.36 -4.67 2.01
CA GLU A 80 5.04 -5.14 0.80
C GLU A 80 4.38 -4.62 -0.48
N LEU A 81 3.05 -4.71 -0.57
CA LEU A 81 2.31 -4.20 -1.71
C LEU A 81 2.40 -2.67 -1.82
N ALA A 82 2.35 -1.97 -0.69
CA ALA A 82 2.47 -0.51 -0.65
C ALA A 82 3.83 -0.03 -1.16
N GLU A 83 4.91 -0.72 -0.82
CA GLU A 83 6.25 -0.45 -1.35
C GLU A 83 6.34 -0.78 -2.84
N LYS A 84 5.85 -1.95 -3.26
CA LYS A 84 5.84 -2.38 -4.66
C LYS A 84 5.14 -1.39 -5.59
N TYR A 85 4.06 -0.77 -5.13
CA TYR A 85 3.30 0.21 -5.90
C TYR A 85 3.68 1.67 -5.59
N GLU A 86 4.71 1.90 -4.79
CA GLU A 86 5.21 3.23 -4.42
C GLU A 86 4.15 4.13 -3.76
N ILE A 87 3.28 3.54 -2.92
CA ILE A 87 2.20 4.21 -2.20
C ILE A 87 2.30 4.06 -0.67
N ALA A 88 3.46 3.67 -0.16
CA ALA A 88 3.65 3.39 1.27
C ALA A 88 3.32 4.60 2.17
N ASP A 89 3.56 5.82 1.68
CA ASP A 89 3.21 7.07 2.33
C ASP A 89 1.70 7.38 2.38
N MET A 90 0.91 6.66 1.57
CA MET A 90 -0.54 6.86 1.42
C MET A 90 -1.38 5.81 2.18
N VAL A 91 -0.76 4.69 2.57
CA VAL A 91 -1.46 3.60 3.26
C VAL A 91 -1.62 3.93 4.75
N THR A 92 -2.88 4.00 5.19
CA THR A 92 -3.24 4.28 6.58
C THR A 92 -3.46 3.02 7.43
N LEU A 93 -3.73 1.87 6.78
CA LEU A 93 -3.88 0.59 7.45
C LEU A 93 -2.50 0.10 7.94
N LYS A 94 -2.35 -0.07 9.23
CA LYS A 94 -1.11 -0.50 9.89
C LYS A 94 -1.31 -1.85 10.56
N ALA A 95 -0.21 -2.59 10.74
CA ALA A 95 -0.20 -3.76 11.59
C ALA A 95 -0.61 -3.40 13.03
N SER A 96 -1.23 -4.34 13.72
CA SER A 96 -1.54 -4.22 15.15
C SER A 96 -0.25 -4.19 15.96
N ASP A 97 -0.22 -3.43 17.05
CA ASP A 97 0.96 -3.34 17.92
C ASP A 97 1.39 -4.71 18.50
N ASP A 98 0.47 -5.68 18.52
CA ASP A 98 0.70 -7.05 19.01
C ASP A 98 1.39 -7.95 17.95
N ALA A 99 1.26 -7.66 16.65
CA ALA A 99 1.84 -8.46 15.58
C ALA A 99 3.38 -8.33 15.47
N SER A 100 3.95 -7.27 16.05
CA SER A 100 5.41 -7.07 16.06
C SER A 100 6.18 -7.91 17.09
N ALA A 101 5.48 -8.72 17.91
CA ALA A 101 6.08 -9.51 19.00
C ALA A 101 6.30 -11.00 18.67
N GLU A 102 5.79 -11.53 17.57
CA GLU A 102 5.84 -12.98 17.28
C GLU A 102 6.97 -13.43 16.34
N ASP A 103 7.69 -12.53 15.67
CA ASP A 103 8.75 -12.90 14.71
C ASP A 103 10.17 -13.03 15.30
N SER A 104 10.28 -13.17 16.63
CA SER A 104 11.59 -13.33 17.28
C SER A 104 11.76 -14.59 18.13
N LYS A 105 10.93 -15.62 17.95
CA LYS A 105 11.00 -16.87 18.74
C LYS A 105 11.01 -18.16 17.93
N ASP A 106 11.79 -18.24 16.85
CA ASP A 106 12.14 -19.55 16.31
C ASP A 106 13.51 -19.54 15.64
N ALA A 107 14.54 -19.46 16.45
CA ALA A 107 15.88 -19.87 16.07
C ALA A 107 16.74 -20.01 17.33
N THR A 108 16.58 -21.08 18.09
CA THR A 108 17.64 -21.75 18.86
C THR A 108 17.02 -22.84 19.72
N ASP A 109 17.11 -24.07 19.33
CA ASP A 109 17.68 -25.15 20.13
C ASP A 109 17.61 -26.47 19.35
N ASP A 110 18.66 -26.79 18.69
CA ASP A 110 19.00 -28.17 18.38
C ASP A 110 20.53 -28.31 18.29
N ALA A 111 21.13 -28.53 19.39
CA ALA A 111 22.45 -29.16 19.41
C ALA A 111 22.79 -29.71 20.80
N GLU A 112 23.11 -31.00 20.79
CA GLU A 112 24.03 -31.65 21.73
C GLU A 112 23.40 -32.21 23.02
N THR A 113 23.61 -33.45 23.36
CA THR A 113 24.80 -34.29 23.23
C THR A 113 24.47 -35.74 23.50
N ASP A 114 24.96 -36.56 22.58
CA ASP A 114 25.43 -37.94 22.85
C ASP A 114 26.63 -37.91 23.77
N LYS A 115 26.63 -38.67 24.88
CA LYS A 115 27.81 -39.30 25.47
C LYS A 115 27.43 -40.46 26.38
N THR A 116 27.59 -41.64 25.83
CA THR A 116 28.30 -42.81 26.35
C THR A 116 29.01 -42.64 27.70
N GLU A 117 28.81 -43.61 28.57
CA GLU A 117 29.85 -44.48 29.18
C GLU A 117 29.17 -45.41 30.21
N GLU A 118 29.17 -46.68 29.91
CA GLU A 118 30.08 -47.74 30.37
C GLU A 118 30.40 -47.75 31.90
N LYS A 119 29.76 -48.62 32.65
CA LYS A 119 30.38 -49.68 33.43
C LYS A 119 29.35 -50.55 34.10
#